data_16d189efd939d979c798650d67678340
#
_entry.id   16d189efd939d979c798650d67678340
#
_cell.length_a   1.000
_cell.length_b   1.000
_cell.length_c   1.000
_cell.angle_alpha   90.00
_cell.angle_beta   90.00
_cell.angle_gamma   90.00
#
_symmetry.space_group_name_H-M   'P 1'
#
loop_
_entity.id
_entity.type
_entity.pdbx_description
1 polymer ?
#
loop_
_entity_poly.entity_id
_entity_poly.type
_entity_poly.pdbx_seq_one_letter_code
_entity_poly.pdbx_strand_id
1 'polypeptide(L)'
;MAFAPDENDVLLVVDVQNDFCPGGNLPVPEGDRVVPVINALARRFRHVVLTQDWHPAGHQSFASSHAGRQPYEAIEVAYGPQVLWPDHCVQGTPGAAFRADLDIPHAALVIRKGFRPHIDSYSAFFENDRKTPTGLAGYLRERGLSRIFAVGLALDFCVRYSAEDARRQGFDVVVVDDACRGIDVGGSVKATRESFASLGIATARADLD
;
A
#
# COMPACT_ATOMS: atom_id res chain seq x y z
N MET A 1 5.51 -22.85 1.51
CA MET A 1 4.60 -23.17 0.39
C MET A 1 5.27 -22.74 -0.89
N ALA A 2 5.22 -23.56 -1.93
CA ALA A 2 5.69 -23.15 -3.25
C ALA A 2 4.87 -21.92 -3.72
N PHE A 3 5.53 -20.90 -4.23
CA PHE A 3 4.91 -19.68 -4.75
C PHE A 3 4.33 -19.98 -6.14
N ALA A 4 3.09 -20.45 -6.17
CA ALA A 4 2.39 -20.82 -7.41
C ALA A 4 1.04 -20.08 -7.47
N PRO A 5 0.98 -18.91 -8.12
CA PRO A 5 -0.27 -18.21 -8.36
C PRO A 5 -1.20 -19.02 -9.27
N ASP A 6 -2.49 -18.96 -9.01
CA ASP A 6 -3.54 -19.55 -9.84
C ASP A 6 -4.46 -18.47 -10.46
N GLU A 7 -5.51 -18.91 -11.16
CA GLU A 7 -6.42 -17.99 -11.87
C GLU A 7 -7.30 -17.13 -10.95
N ASN A 8 -7.42 -17.49 -9.68
CA ASN A 8 -8.19 -16.73 -8.68
C ASN A 8 -7.32 -15.78 -7.85
N ASP A 9 -6.03 -15.71 -8.17
CA ASP A 9 -5.06 -14.89 -7.47
C ASP A 9 -4.92 -13.51 -8.11
N VAL A 10 -4.69 -12.52 -7.26
CA VAL A 10 -4.36 -11.16 -7.69
C VAL A 10 -3.07 -10.68 -7.01
N LEU A 11 -2.20 -10.06 -7.79
CA LEU A 11 -1.08 -9.29 -7.26
C LEU A 11 -1.56 -7.86 -6.99
N LEU A 12 -1.55 -7.46 -5.73
CA LEU A 12 -1.81 -6.09 -5.29
C LEU A 12 -0.48 -5.38 -5.09
N VAL A 13 -0.16 -4.47 -6.00
CA VAL A 13 1.07 -3.67 -5.98
C VAL A 13 0.76 -2.33 -5.33
N VAL A 14 1.25 -2.16 -4.11
CA VAL A 14 0.88 -1.02 -3.25
C VAL A 14 1.89 0.11 -3.41
N ASP A 15 1.42 1.25 -3.90
CA ASP A 15 2.05 2.57 -3.84
C ASP A 15 3.53 2.63 -4.27
N VAL A 16 3.90 1.96 -5.35
CA VAL A 16 5.28 2.01 -5.89
C VAL A 16 5.47 3.32 -6.66
N GLN A 17 5.51 4.43 -5.92
CA GLN A 17 5.55 5.80 -6.42
C GLN A 17 6.89 6.49 -6.11
N ASN A 18 7.20 7.56 -6.83
CA ASN A 18 8.48 8.25 -6.70
C ASN A 18 8.70 8.81 -5.30
N ASP A 19 7.67 9.37 -4.65
CA ASP A 19 7.82 9.95 -3.30
C ASP A 19 8.12 8.90 -2.21
N PHE A 20 7.77 7.63 -2.43
CA PHE A 20 8.09 6.55 -1.51
C PHE A 20 9.44 5.86 -1.80
N CYS A 21 10.18 6.32 -2.80
CA CYS A 21 11.50 5.79 -3.14
C CYS A 21 12.60 6.79 -2.77
N PRO A 22 13.88 6.37 -2.73
CA PRO A 22 14.99 7.28 -2.46
C PRO A 22 14.98 8.52 -3.35
N GLY A 23 15.06 9.70 -2.73
CA GLY A 23 14.96 11.00 -3.40
C GLY A 23 13.55 11.60 -3.46
N GLY A 24 12.53 10.87 -3.04
CA GLY A 24 11.17 11.38 -2.86
C GLY A 24 10.95 12.08 -1.52
N ASN A 25 9.73 12.56 -1.30
CA ASN A 25 9.40 13.38 -0.12
C ASN A 25 9.11 12.56 1.16
N LEU A 26 8.73 11.29 1.02
CA LEU A 26 8.53 10.35 2.13
C LEU A 26 9.24 9.01 1.82
N PRO A 27 10.57 9.02 1.73
CA PRO A 27 11.31 7.87 1.21
C PRO A 27 11.30 6.71 2.20
N VAL A 28 10.89 5.55 1.70
CA VAL A 28 11.06 4.26 2.39
C VAL A 28 12.50 3.79 2.16
N PRO A 29 13.23 3.39 3.19
CA PRO A 29 14.58 2.85 3.02
C PRO A 29 14.62 1.72 1.99
N GLU A 30 15.49 1.82 0.99
CA GLU A 30 15.60 0.85 -0.12
C GLU A 30 14.28 0.59 -0.87
N GLY A 31 13.34 1.55 -0.89
CA GLY A 31 12.01 1.37 -1.50
C GLY A 31 12.04 1.07 -2.98
N ASP A 32 13.05 1.58 -3.70
CA ASP A 32 13.28 1.28 -5.12
C ASP A 32 13.68 -0.19 -5.40
N ARG A 33 14.26 -0.88 -4.42
CA ARG A 33 14.68 -2.28 -4.56
C ARG A 33 13.50 -3.26 -4.68
N VAL A 34 12.29 -2.85 -4.38
CA VAL A 34 11.11 -3.71 -4.59
C VAL A 34 10.76 -3.84 -6.08
N VAL A 35 11.12 -2.84 -6.90
CA VAL A 35 10.68 -2.75 -8.30
C VAL A 35 11.09 -3.96 -9.14
N PRO A 36 12.36 -4.40 -9.20
CA PRO A 36 12.73 -5.54 -10.02
C PRO A 36 12.04 -6.84 -9.57
N VAL A 37 11.82 -7.02 -8.26
CA VAL A 37 11.12 -8.19 -7.71
C VAL A 37 9.66 -8.15 -8.11
N ILE A 38 9.00 -7.00 -7.99
CA ILE A 38 7.60 -6.82 -8.37
C ILE A 38 7.40 -7.03 -9.87
N ASN A 39 8.29 -6.49 -10.72
CA ASN A 39 8.21 -6.68 -12.16
C ASN A 39 8.31 -8.17 -12.54
N ALA A 40 9.20 -8.92 -11.90
CA ALA A 40 9.33 -10.36 -12.12
C ALA A 40 8.10 -11.14 -11.66
N LEU A 41 7.58 -10.80 -10.47
CA LEU A 41 6.35 -11.41 -9.94
C LEU A 41 5.13 -11.11 -10.81
N ALA A 42 4.95 -9.87 -11.25
CA ALA A 42 3.80 -9.45 -12.03
C ALA A 42 3.59 -10.30 -13.28
N ARG A 43 4.68 -10.75 -13.92
CA ARG A 43 4.62 -11.63 -15.10
C ARG A 43 4.04 -13.03 -14.81
N ARG A 44 3.96 -13.42 -13.53
CA ARG A 44 3.41 -14.71 -13.10
C ARG A 44 1.93 -14.62 -12.72
N PHE A 45 1.37 -13.40 -12.65
CA PHE A 45 -0.02 -13.16 -12.30
C PHE A 45 -0.83 -12.74 -13.51
N ARG A 46 -1.98 -13.38 -13.69
CA ARG A 46 -2.97 -12.95 -14.69
C ARG A 46 -3.65 -11.64 -14.29
N HIS A 47 -3.86 -11.46 -13.00
CA HIS A 47 -4.57 -10.30 -12.45
C HIS A 47 -3.64 -9.47 -11.60
N VAL A 48 -3.45 -8.23 -11.98
CA VAL A 48 -2.64 -7.25 -11.25
C VAL A 48 -3.45 -5.99 -11.03
N VAL A 49 -3.42 -5.49 -9.80
CA VAL A 49 -4.02 -4.22 -9.38
C VAL A 49 -2.93 -3.36 -8.77
N LEU A 50 -2.87 -2.10 -9.17
CA LEU A 50 -1.99 -1.10 -8.56
C LEU A 50 -2.80 -0.24 -7.59
N THR A 51 -2.18 0.23 -6.51
CA THR A 51 -2.70 1.36 -5.75
C THR A 51 -1.84 2.59 -5.97
N GLN A 52 -2.45 3.75 -5.84
CA GLN A 52 -1.76 5.03 -5.98
C GLN A 52 -2.25 5.98 -4.90
N ASP A 53 -1.35 6.37 -4.02
CA ASP A 53 -1.59 7.46 -3.08
C ASP A 53 -1.71 8.77 -3.86
N TRP A 54 -2.79 9.56 -3.61
CA TRP A 54 -3.19 10.64 -4.51
C TRP A 54 -3.78 11.82 -3.74
N HIS A 55 -2.95 12.46 -2.90
CA HIS A 55 -3.40 13.52 -2.00
C HIS A 55 -3.60 14.85 -2.71
N PRO A 56 -4.70 15.57 -2.46
CA PRO A 56 -4.79 16.97 -2.85
C PRO A 56 -3.77 17.82 -2.07
N ALA A 57 -3.34 18.92 -2.67
CA ALA A 57 -2.50 19.90 -1.96
C ALA A 57 -3.21 20.37 -0.67
N GLY A 58 -2.48 20.48 0.42
CA GLY A 58 -3.04 20.85 1.73
C GLY A 58 -3.87 19.75 2.40
N HIS A 59 -3.63 18.48 2.05
CA HIS A 59 -4.32 17.35 2.67
C HIS A 59 -4.16 17.32 4.19
N GLN A 60 -5.21 16.89 4.91
CA GLN A 60 -5.25 16.89 6.38
C GLN A 60 -4.16 16.04 7.02
N SER A 61 -3.63 15.02 6.35
CA SER A 61 -2.53 14.20 6.88
C SER A 61 -1.15 14.86 6.77
N PHE A 62 -1.03 16.01 6.11
CA PHE A 62 0.25 16.68 5.96
C PHE A 62 0.57 17.56 7.19
N ALA A 63 1.80 17.49 7.69
CA ALA A 63 2.24 18.35 8.81
C ALA A 63 2.14 19.83 8.45
N SER A 64 2.40 20.19 7.19
CA SER A 64 2.28 21.54 6.64
C SER A 64 0.87 22.14 6.75
N SER A 65 -0.16 21.29 6.83
CA SER A 65 -1.55 21.72 6.98
C SER A 65 -1.92 22.10 8.42
N HIS A 66 -0.99 21.94 9.39
CA HIS A 66 -1.22 22.20 10.81
C HIS A 66 -0.13 23.12 11.38
N ALA A 67 -0.51 24.33 11.75
CA ALA A 67 0.45 25.32 12.27
C ALA A 67 1.25 24.77 13.47
N GLY A 68 2.58 24.85 13.39
CA GLY A 68 3.50 24.43 14.44
C GLY A 68 3.72 22.92 14.60
N ARG A 69 3.12 22.11 13.75
CA ARG A 69 3.30 20.64 13.76
C ARG A 69 4.47 20.21 12.89
N GLN A 70 5.01 19.03 13.23
CA GLN A 70 6.11 18.41 12.51
C GLN A 70 5.68 17.05 11.94
N PRO A 71 6.31 16.58 10.87
CA PRO A 71 6.13 15.20 10.40
C PRO A 71 6.36 14.17 11.51
N TYR A 72 5.59 13.09 11.44
CA TYR A 72 5.58 11.96 12.40
C TYR A 72 4.92 12.24 13.75
N GLU A 73 4.44 13.46 14.01
CA GLU A 73 3.57 13.72 15.15
C GLU A 73 2.19 13.08 14.93
N ALA A 74 1.55 12.64 16.01
CA ALA A 74 0.17 12.19 15.99
C ALA A 74 -0.78 13.31 16.47
N ILE A 75 -1.91 13.44 15.78
CA ILE A 75 -3.01 14.34 16.17
C ILE A 75 -4.32 13.57 16.20
N GLU A 76 -5.32 14.12 16.89
CA GLU A 76 -6.70 13.65 16.82
C GLU A 76 -7.46 14.39 15.72
N VAL A 77 -8.10 13.63 14.85
CA VAL A 77 -8.98 14.12 13.78
C VAL A 77 -10.36 13.47 13.89
N ALA A 78 -11.30 13.81 13.02
CA ALA A 78 -12.69 13.35 13.11
C ALA A 78 -12.86 11.81 13.10
N TYR A 79 -11.92 11.07 12.55
CA TYR A 79 -11.94 9.60 12.49
C TYR A 79 -10.97 8.92 13.49
N GLY A 80 -10.36 9.67 14.39
CA GLY A 80 -9.43 9.18 15.41
C GLY A 80 -7.99 9.64 15.20
N PRO A 81 -6.99 8.90 15.74
CA PRO A 81 -5.59 9.28 15.64
C PRO A 81 -5.08 9.25 14.20
N GLN A 82 -4.34 10.30 13.82
CA GLN A 82 -3.69 10.46 12.52
C GLN A 82 -2.22 10.83 12.72
N VAL A 83 -1.33 10.07 12.09
CA VAL A 83 0.08 10.45 11.97
C VAL A 83 0.21 11.52 10.89
N LEU A 84 0.92 12.59 11.19
CA LEU A 84 1.22 13.64 10.23
C LEU A 84 2.45 13.27 9.40
N TRP A 85 2.35 13.47 8.11
CA TRP A 85 3.38 13.13 7.14
C TRP A 85 3.99 14.38 6.50
N PRO A 86 5.20 14.31 5.93
CA PRO A 86 5.63 15.28 4.93
C PRO A 86 4.63 15.33 3.77
N ASP A 87 4.55 16.44 3.06
CA ASP A 87 3.77 16.53 1.83
C ASP A 87 4.32 15.52 0.81
N HIS A 88 3.52 14.55 0.42
CA HIS A 88 3.91 13.48 -0.49
C HIS A 88 2.76 13.09 -1.41
N CYS A 89 3.07 12.47 -2.52
CA CYS A 89 2.11 11.95 -3.50
C CYS A 89 1.00 12.97 -3.85
N VAL A 90 1.39 14.25 -3.94
CA VAL A 90 0.45 15.34 -4.27
C VAL A 90 -0.01 15.18 -5.72
N GLN A 91 -1.30 15.27 -5.92
CA GLN A 91 -1.98 15.07 -7.22
C GLN A 91 -1.30 15.85 -8.36
N GLY A 92 -0.99 15.15 -9.44
CA GLY A 92 -0.40 15.74 -10.64
C GLY A 92 1.09 16.07 -10.55
N THR A 93 1.74 15.81 -9.40
CA THR A 93 3.19 16.01 -9.26
C THR A 93 3.99 14.79 -9.73
N PRO A 94 5.27 14.95 -10.08
CA PRO A 94 6.16 13.82 -10.35
C PRO A 94 6.29 12.86 -9.17
N GLY A 95 6.17 13.34 -7.92
CA GLY A 95 6.23 12.52 -6.71
C GLY A 95 5.09 11.49 -6.63
N ALA A 96 3.89 11.89 -7.05
CA ALA A 96 2.72 11.01 -7.09
C ALA A 96 2.74 10.02 -8.27
N ALA A 97 3.61 10.18 -9.25
CA ALA A 97 3.72 9.24 -10.36
C ALA A 97 4.32 7.91 -9.90
N PHE A 98 3.90 6.82 -10.55
CA PHE A 98 4.57 5.53 -10.38
C PHE A 98 6.05 5.63 -10.78
N ARG A 99 6.85 4.77 -10.22
CA ARG A 99 8.25 4.61 -10.63
C ARG A 99 8.33 4.32 -12.13
N ALA A 100 9.23 5.01 -12.83
CA ALA A 100 9.38 4.84 -14.28
C ALA A 100 9.87 3.44 -14.69
N ASP A 101 10.56 2.75 -13.78
CA ASP A 101 11.08 1.39 -13.94
C ASP A 101 10.07 0.29 -13.50
N LEU A 102 8.89 0.67 -13.03
CA LEU A 102 7.78 -0.27 -12.75
C LEU A 102 7.11 -0.68 -14.07
N ASP A 103 7.36 -1.89 -14.51
CA ASP A 103 6.91 -2.43 -15.81
C ASP A 103 5.79 -3.47 -15.65
N ILE A 104 4.56 -2.98 -15.57
CA ILE A 104 3.35 -3.83 -15.41
C ILE A 104 2.25 -3.34 -16.39
N PRO A 105 2.45 -3.48 -17.72
CA PRO A 105 1.53 -2.94 -18.72
C PRO A 105 0.16 -3.65 -18.72
N HIS A 106 0.06 -4.84 -18.13
CA HIS A 106 -1.18 -5.62 -18.03
C HIS A 106 -1.96 -5.38 -16.73
N ALA A 107 -1.56 -4.41 -15.91
CA ALA A 107 -2.35 -4.04 -14.73
C ALA A 107 -3.76 -3.61 -15.15
N ALA A 108 -4.76 -4.29 -14.60
CA ALA A 108 -6.16 -4.12 -15.02
C ALA A 108 -6.87 -2.95 -14.32
N LEU A 109 -6.32 -2.49 -13.18
CA LEU A 109 -6.94 -1.46 -12.35
C LEU A 109 -5.87 -0.67 -11.60
N VAL A 110 -6.09 0.63 -11.48
CA VAL A 110 -5.38 1.50 -10.54
C VAL A 110 -6.41 2.07 -9.55
N ILE A 111 -6.26 1.73 -8.28
CA ILE A 111 -7.05 2.32 -7.19
C ILE A 111 -6.30 3.52 -6.63
N ARG A 112 -6.88 4.70 -6.78
CA ARG A 112 -6.40 5.91 -6.11
C ARG A 112 -7.00 5.98 -4.72
N LYS A 113 -6.18 6.30 -3.73
CA LYS A 113 -6.57 6.44 -2.33
C LYS A 113 -6.04 7.75 -1.74
N GLY A 114 -6.57 8.17 -0.59
CA GLY A 114 -6.16 9.42 0.05
C GLY A 114 -6.50 10.69 -0.73
N PHE A 115 -7.45 10.64 -1.67
CA PHE A 115 -7.81 11.80 -2.50
C PHE A 115 -8.86 12.71 -1.87
N ARG A 116 -9.44 12.32 -0.73
CA ARG A 116 -10.37 13.16 0.02
C ARG A 116 -9.60 14.09 0.96
N PRO A 117 -9.83 15.42 0.94
CA PRO A 117 -9.02 16.37 1.70
C PRO A 117 -8.96 16.13 3.21
N HIS A 118 -10.00 15.49 3.77
CA HIS A 118 -10.22 15.36 5.20
C HIS A 118 -10.15 13.92 5.73
N ILE A 119 -9.83 12.96 4.89
CA ILE A 119 -9.68 11.55 5.29
C ILE A 119 -8.45 10.99 4.60
N ASP A 120 -7.51 10.52 5.38
CA ASP A 120 -6.34 9.79 4.88
C ASP A 120 -6.68 8.34 4.56
N SER A 121 -5.83 7.67 3.81
CA SER A 121 -6.05 6.29 3.39
C SER A 121 -4.76 5.50 3.32
N TYR A 122 -4.55 4.60 4.26
CA TYR A 122 -3.46 3.63 4.17
C TYR A 122 -3.90 2.39 3.37
N SER A 123 -5.10 1.89 3.68
CA SER A 123 -5.61 0.66 3.08
C SER A 123 -6.07 0.86 1.63
N ALA A 124 -5.82 -0.14 0.78
CA ALA A 124 -6.41 -0.25 -0.55
C ALA A 124 -7.92 -0.54 -0.52
N PHE A 125 -8.51 -0.85 0.65
CA PHE A 125 -9.90 -1.27 0.79
C PHE A 125 -10.79 -0.22 1.44
N PHE A 126 -10.28 0.51 2.44
CA PHE A 126 -11.00 1.54 3.16
C PHE A 126 -10.12 2.76 3.42
N GLU A 127 -10.76 3.92 3.46
CA GLU A 127 -10.14 5.12 4.04
C GLU A 127 -9.89 4.93 5.54
N ASN A 128 -9.08 5.77 6.18
CA ASN A 128 -8.74 5.65 7.59
C ASN A 128 -9.93 5.79 8.55
N ASP A 129 -11.06 6.29 8.09
CA ASP A 129 -12.33 6.28 8.85
C ASP A 129 -12.93 4.88 9.00
N ARG A 130 -12.38 3.87 8.31
CA ARG A 130 -12.81 2.46 8.27
C ARG A 130 -14.26 2.24 7.86
N LYS A 131 -14.87 3.20 7.20
CA LYS A 131 -16.27 3.19 6.73
C LYS A 131 -16.37 3.45 5.26
N THR A 132 -15.53 4.33 4.72
CA THR A 132 -15.55 4.73 3.32
C THR A 132 -14.77 3.73 2.48
N PRO A 133 -15.44 2.91 1.63
CA PRO A 133 -14.75 1.93 0.83
C PRO A 133 -14.10 2.57 -0.40
N THR A 134 -13.01 1.98 -0.88
CA THR A 134 -12.37 2.37 -2.16
C THR A 134 -13.07 1.76 -3.38
N GLY A 135 -13.79 0.66 -3.19
CA GLY A 135 -14.39 -0.14 -4.26
C GLY A 135 -13.59 -1.39 -4.64
N LEU A 136 -12.35 -1.56 -4.14
CA LEU A 136 -11.50 -2.69 -4.51
C LEU A 136 -12.14 -4.05 -4.17
N ALA A 137 -12.75 -4.20 -3.00
CA ALA A 137 -13.38 -5.46 -2.60
C ALA A 137 -14.49 -5.91 -3.56
N GLY A 138 -15.30 -4.97 -4.04
CA GLY A 138 -16.33 -5.24 -5.07
C GLY A 138 -15.70 -5.70 -6.38
N TYR A 139 -14.69 -4.97 -6.86
CA TYR A 139 -13.96 -5.33 -8.07
C TYR A 139 -13.39 -6.74 -8.02
N LEU A 140 -12.76 -7.14 -6.90
CA LEU A 140 -12.17 -8.46 -6.75
C LEU A 140 -13.25 -9.56 -6.74
N ARG A 141 -14.33 -9.36 -5.97
CA ARG A 141 -15.44 -10.32 -5.84
C ARG A 141 -16.15 -10.57 -7.17
N GLU A 142 -16.43 -9.50 -7.93
CA GLU A 142 -17.08 -9.62 -9.25
C GLU A 142 -16.25 -10.43 -10.26
N ARG A 143 -14.95 -10.59 -10.03
CA ARG A 143 -14.02 -11.36 -10.86
C ARG A 143 -13.68 -12.72 -10.29
N GLY A 144 -14.27 -13.11 -9.15
CA GLY A 144 -13.98 -14.36 -8.48
C GLY A 144 -12.57 -14.43 -7.88
N LEU A 145 -11.90 -13.28 -7.70
CA LEU A 145 -10.56 -13.22 -7.10
C LEU A 145 -10.67 -13.34 -5.59
N SER A 146 -10.03 -14.33 -5.01
CA SER A 146 -10.20 -14.72 -3.61
C SER A 146 -8.92 -14.67 -2.78
N ARG A 147 -7.74 -14.74 -3.43
CA ARG A 147 -6.44 -14.68 -2.76
C ARG A 147 -5.61 -13.53 -3.29
N ILE A 148 -5.07 -12.75 -2.36
CA ILE A 148 -4.31 -11.53 -2.64
C ILE A 148 -2.85 -11.75 -2.26
N PHE A 149 -1.95 -11.51 -3.20
CA PHE A 149 -0.53 -11.39 -2.95
C PHE A 149 -0.20 -9.90 -2.87
N ALA A 150 0.15 -9.41 -1.68
CA ALA A 150 0.43 -8.00 -1.45
C ALA A 150 1.94 -7.73 -1.50
N VAL A 151 2.32 -6.72 -2.25
CA VAL A 151 3.70 -6.25 -2.45
C VAL A 151 3.74 -4.72 -2.44
N GLY A 152 4.91 -4.11 -2.25
CA GLY A 152 5.11 -2.66 -2.40
C GLY A 152 5.43 -1.92 -1.11
N LEU A 153 4.93 -0.69 -0.98
CA LEU A 153 5.35 0.29 0.01
C LEU A 153 4.16 0.92 0.76
N ALA A 154 4.30 1.33 2.00
CA ALA A 154 5.29 0.79 2.91
C ALA A 154 4.72 -0.43 3.63
N LEU A 155 5.58 -1.43 3.92
CA LEU A 155 5.19 -2.69 4.56
C LEU A 155 4.36 -2.47 5.83
N ASP A 156 4.76 -1.52 6.65
CA ASP A 156 4.23 -1.23 7.97
C ASP A 156 3.07 -0.21 7.98
N PHE A 157 2.70 0.31 6.82
CA PHE A 157 1.54 1.20 6.61
C PHE A 157 0.65 0.68 5.48
N CYS A 158 0.78 1.16 4.27
CA CYS A 158 -0.19 0.88 3.21
C CYS A 158 -0.30 -0.62 2.89
N VAL A 159 0.80 -1.37 2.86
CA VAL A 159 0.76 -2.84 2.68
C VAL A 159 0.08 -3.51 3.86
N ARG A 160 0.47 -3.17 5.10
CA ARG A 160 -0.11 -3.72 6.32
C ARG A 160 -1.62 -3.52 6.36
N TYR A 161 -2.08 -2.27 6.30
CA TYR A 161 -3.51 -1.96 6.43
C TYR A 161 -4.33 -2.56 5.29
N SER A 162 -3.77 -2.63 4.08
CA SER A 162 -4.41 -3.32 2.95
C SER A 162 -4.53 -4.82 3.21
N ALA A 163 -3.48 -5.47 3.69
CA ALA A 163 -3.49 -6.90 4.02
C ALA A 163 -4.46 -7.23 5.15
N GLU A 164 -4.48 -6.42 6.22
CA GLU A 164 -5.39 -6.59 7.36
C GLU A 164 -6.86 -6.44 6.93
N ASP A 165 -7.17 -5.39 6.16
CA ASP A 165 -8.55 -5.14 5.72
C ASP A 165 -9.00 -6.18 4.69
N ALA A 166 -8.12 -6.62 3.78
CA ALA A 166 -8.39 -7.73 2.89
C ALA A 166 -8.78 -8.99 3.67
N ARG A 167 -8.00 -9.33 4.70
CA ARG A 167 -8.28 -10.50 5.55
C ARG A 167 -9.60 -10.37 6.28
N ARG A 168 -9.92 -9.20 6.85
CA ARG A 168 -11.23 -8.92 7.48
C ARG A 168 -12.40 -8.98 6.49
N GLN A 169 -12.15 -8.69 5.21
CA GLN A 169 -13.13 -8.80 4.13
C GLN A 169 -13.32 -10.23 3.61
N GLY A 170 -12.59 -11.22 4.16
CA GLY A 170 -12.70 -12.64 3.83
C GLY A 170 -11.81 -13.11 2.69
N PHE A 171 -10.86 -12.29 2.24
CA PHE A 171 -9.84 -12.73 1.27
C PHE A 171 -8.73 -13.51 1.97
N ASP A 172 -8.15 -14.47 1.27
CA ASP A 172 -6.86 -15.03 1.66
C ASP A 172 -5.75 -14.06 1.29
N VAL A 173 -4.76 -13.89 2.18
CA VAL A 173 -3.72 -12.88 1.99
C VAL A 173 -2.34 -13.50 2.20
N VAL A 174 -1.45 -13.23 1.27
CA VAL A 174 -0.04 -13.54 1.33
C VAL A 174 0.74 -12.25 1.12
N VAL A 175 1.56 -11.83 2.07
CA VAL A 175 2.49 -10.70 1.89
C VAL A 175 3.83 -11.26 1.42
N VAL A 176 4.33 -10.76 0.28
CA VAL A 176 5.63 -11.19 -0.27
C VAL A 176 6.71 -10.28 0.30
N ASP A 177 7.40 -10.77 1.32
CA ASP A 177 8.24 -9.97 2.22
C ASP A 177 9.42 -9.29 1.52
N ASP A 178 10.09 -9.98 0.62
CA ASP A 178 11.25 -9.43 -0.13
C ASP A 178 10.83 -8.48 -1.27
N ALA A 179 9.54 -8.44 -1.61
CA ALA A 179 8.92 -7.45 -2.49
C ALA A 179 8.30 -6.26 -1.73
N CYS A 180 8.62 -6.10 -0.43
CA CYS A 180 8.17 -4.99 0.40
C CYS A 180 9.34 -4.32 1.12
N ARG A 181 9.17 -3.03 1.48
CA ARG A 181 10.06 -2.29 2.40
C ARG A 181 9.22 -1.47 3.36
N GLY A 182 9.71 -1.30 4.59
CA GLY A 182 9.04 -0.53 5.64
C GLY A 182 9.78 0.74 6.02
N ILE A 183 9.07 1.68 6.62
CA ILE A 183 9.62 2.93 7.16
C ILE A 183 10.23 2.71 8.55
N ASP A 184 9.61 1.82 9.32
CA ASP A 184 9.94 1.45 10.70
C ASP A 184 9.88 2.60 11.72
N VAL A 185 8.78 3.32 11.71
CA VAL A 185 8.51 4.38 12.70
C VAL A 185 8.14 3.75 14.04
N GLY A 186 9.00 3.91 15.05
CA GLY A 186 8.71 3.43 16.41
C GLY A 186 8.51 1.92 16.52
N GLY A 187 9.14 1.10 15.67
CA GLY A 187 9.01 -0.36 15.67
C GLY A 187 7.77 -0.87 14.93
N SER A 188 7.21 -0.07 14.02
CA SER A 188 6.01 -0.41 13.25
C SER A 188 6.16 -1.67 12.40
N VAL A 189 7.36 -1.97 11.88
CA VAL A 189 7.63 -3.21 11.14
C VAL A 189 7.45 -4.44 12.04
N LYS A 190 7.97 -4.41 13.28
CA LYS A 190 7.77 -5.50 14.25
C LYS A 190 6.28 -5.68 14.56
N ALA A 191 5.57 -4.59 14.88
CA ALA A 191 4.14 -4.61 15.15
C ALA A 191 3.32 -5.14 13.97
N THR A 192 3.75 -4.85 12.74
CA THR A 192 3.13 -5.39 11.51
C THR A 192 3.25 -6.91 11.44
N ARG A 193 4.43 -7.46 11.69
CA ARG A 193 4.65 -8.91 11.66
C ARG A 193 3.83 -9.64 12.74
N GLU A 194 3.73 -9.05 13.94
CA GLU A 194 2.89 -9.57 15.02
C GLU A 194 1.40 -9.54 14.63
N SER A 195 0.94 -8.45 13.99
CA SER A 195 -0.43 -8.34 13.47
C SER A 195 -0.71 -9.39 12.39
N PHE A 196 0.19 -9.59 11.44
CA PHE A 196 0.03 -10.60 10.40
C PHE A 196 -0.12 -12.00 11.01
N ALA A 197 0.73 -12.35 11.95
CA ALA A 197 0.66 -13.64 12.65
C ALA A 197 -0.70 -13.81 13.37
N SER A 198 -1.19 -12.76 14.05
CA SER A 198 -2.46 -12.80 14.80
C SER A 198 -3.69 -12.95 13.90
N LEU A 199 -3.64 -12.41 12.69
CA LEU A 199 -4.74 -12.44 11.71
C LEU A 199 -4.66 -13.63 10.74
N GLY A 200 -3.63 -14.47 10.85
CA GLY A 200 -3.40 -15.58 9.94
C GLY A 200 -3.05 -15.12 8.51
N ILE A 201 -2.44 -13.94 8.38
CA ILE A 201 -1.89 -13.44 7.11
C ILE A 201 -0.57 -14.17 6.86
N ALA A 202 -0.49 -14.90 5.77
CA ALA A 202 0.72 -15.62 5.39
C ALA A 202 1.80 -14.66 4.88
N THR A 203 3.07 -15.02 5.11
CA THR A 203 4.21 -14.35 4.49
C THR A 203 4.98 -15.34 3.62
N ALA A 204 5.47 -14.88 2.49
CA ALA A 204 6.28 -15.66 1.56
C ALA A 204 7.46 -14.82 1.06
N ARG A 205 8.40 -15.48 0.38
CA ARG A 205 9.40 -14.80 -0.45
C ARG A 205 9.07 -15.04 -1.91
N ALA A 206 9.45 -14.09 -2.75
CA ALA A 206 9.38 -14.28 -4.18
C ALA A 206 10.34 -15.41 -4.58
N ASP A 207 9.80 -16.54 -5.04
CA ASP A 207 10.57 -17.65 -5.60
C ASP A 207 10.76 -17.32 -7.08
N LEU A 208 11.88 -16.67 -7.41
CA LEU A 208 12.17 -16.17 -8.75
C LEU A 208 13.20 -17.03 -9.51
N ASP A 209 13.65 -18.14 -8.89
CA ASP A 209 14.59 -19.10 -9.48
C ASP A 209 13.93 -20.04 -10.47
#